data_c9e2cb979db5deb234e5a72315d80549
#
_entry.id   c9e2cb979db5deb234e5a72315d80549
#
_cell.length_a   1.000
_cell.length_b   1.000
_cell.length_c   1.000
_cell.angle_alpha   90.00
_cell.angle_beta   90.00
_cell.angle_gamma   90.00
#
_symmetry.space_group_name_H-M   'P 1'
#
loop_
_entity.id
_entity.type
_entity.pdbx_description
1 polymer ?
#
loop_
_entity_poly.entity_id
_entity_poly.type
_entity_poly.pdbx_seq_one_letter_code
_entity_poly.pdbx_strand_id
1 'polypeptide(L)'
;MKDIKECRKQIDTIDAKLRELFLERMEVVREIAEYKKENSLPANDPKREEEILRENVAKVDAEAREYYKEFQQELFRISKRYQKAVLKENEPFLGETRDYSTYVDNAFLVSKLAKKDALTHPETINATIGSLYGKDGLLSAFDSVYNCYAKVPNRRKASYAAEIGGNPDFNEAVFDWVNRLDNIHLPHRVVATPGGTGAISLVVANTLSRNETLLIPSIAWGSYRLMAAQHSLKVKTYELFDENGITLKDIKAQCEATMDDQNKVVIILNDPCQNPTGATFGKERWQNLMDFFTELSKRGPVIILNDIAYFDYARDYANITDYMECFNQMSDNMAIVIAFSTSKSLTAYGMRLGAAIILAKQEEKAVHLYNSFLRTARSSWSNVNNGFMDCFVDLIKNHKEEYLSEKLEAQKELLRRADIFLAQADEVGLDHYPYSEGFFITLKVENDELATKYHNALMEQHIYTVKFHHGIRIAICGLPYESVDGLAYRIKAIFDSVQ
;
A
#
# COMPACT_ATOMS: atom_id res chain seq x y z
N MET A 1 36.92 -22.92 20.08
CA MET A 1 36.60 -21.67 19.36
C MET A 1 37.93 -20.99 19.06
N LYS A 2 38.18 -20.54 17.83
CA LYS A 2 39.36 -19.73 17.50
C LYS A 2 39.27 -18.38 18.22
N ASP A 3 40.42 -17.83 18.64
CA ASP A 3 40.46 -16.47 19.22
C ASP A 3 40.01 -15.44 18.18
N ILE A 4 39.22 -14.45 18.60
CA ILE A 4 38.70 -13.38 17.74
C ILE A 4 39.81 -12.62 17.02
N LYS A 5 40.98 -12.48 17.64
CA LYS A 5 42.17 -11.83 17.02
C LYS A 5 42.70 -12.65 15.84
N GLU A 6 42.67 -13.97 15.95
CA GLU A 6 43.09 -14.87 14.89
C GLU A 6 42.10 -14.85 13.72
N CYS A 7 40.79 -14.85 14.03
CA CYS A 7 39.72 -14.68 13.01
C CYS A 7 39.88 -13.37 12.24
N ARG A 8 40.13 -12.25 12.92
CA ARG A 8 40.38 -10.94 12.29
C ARG A 8 41.60 -10.96 11.34
N LYS A 9 42.72 -11.55 11.74
CA LYS A 9 43.89 -11.69 10.88
C LYS A 9 43.61 -12.53 9.63
N GLN A 10 42.77 -13.56 9.77
CA GLN A 10 42.34 -14.36 8.61
C GLN A 10 41.50 -13.53 7.65
N ILE A 11 40.55 -12.73 8.17
CA ILE A 11 39.72 -11.79 7.37
C ILE A 11 40.64 -10.77 6.66
N ASP A 12 41.61 -10.15 7.34
CA ASP A 12 42.55 -9.19 6.74
C ASP A 12 43.32 -9.82 5.56
N THR A 13 43.67 -11.09 5.69
CA THR A 13 44.38 -11.83 4.62
C THR A 13 43.45 -12.12 3.43
N ILE A 14 42.18 -12.44 3.70
CA ILE A 14 41.15 -12.67 2.66
C ILE A 14 40.84 -11.36 1.94
N ASP A 15 40.69 -10.27 2.66
CA ASP A 15 40.41 -8.94 2.10
C ASP A 15 41.56 -8.45 1.19
N ALA A 16 42.81 -8.78 1.54
CA ALA A 16 43.94 -8.49 0.68
C ALA A 16 43.82 -9.22 -0.67
N LYS A 17 43.45 -10.50 -0.66
CA LYS A 17 43.23 -11.29 -1.89
C LYS A 17 42.01 -10.78 -2.68
N LEU A 18 40.92 -10.45 -2.00
CA LEU A 18 39.73 -9.87 -2.63
C LEU A 18 40.08 -8.56 -3.35
N ARG A 19 40.91 -7.71 -2.73
CA ARG A 19 41.39 -6.47 -3.38
C ARG A 19 42.16 -6.75 -4.66
N GLU A 20 43.08 -7.71 -4.64
CA GLU A 20 43.85 -8.11 -5.82
C GLU A 20 42.94 -8.61 -6.94
N LEU A 21 42.05 -9.56 -6.65
CA LEU A 21 41.08 -10.09 -7.59
C LEU A 21 40.11 -9.01 -8.12
N PHE A 22 39.71 -8.07 -7.27
CA PHE A 22 38.86 -6.95 -7.68
C PHE A 22 39.62 -6.04 -8.70
N LEU A 23 40.87 -5.73 -8.46
CA LEU A 23 41.68 -4.92 -9.40
C LEU A 23 41.85 -5.64 -10.73
N GLU A 24 42.22 -6.92 -10.71
CA GLU A 24 42.32 -7.75 -11.91
C GLU A 24 41.01 -7.77 -12.71
N ARG A 25 39.89 -7.98 -11.99
CA ARG A 25 38.56 -7.94 -12.60
C ARG A 25 38.26 -6.59 -13.24
N MET A 26 38.63 -5.47 -12.61
CA MET A 26 38.40 -4.13 -13.14
C MET A 26 39.22 -3.81 -14.37
N GLU A 27 40.42 -4.43 -14.54
CA GLU A 27 41.19 -4.36 -15.79
C GLU A 27 40.42 -5.02 -16.93
N VAL A 28 39.91 -6.23 -16.74
CA VAL A 28 39.07 -6.92 -17.74
C VAL A 28 37.78 -6.13 -18.04
N VAL A 29 37.16 -5.52 -17.03
CA VAL A 29 35.97 -4.64 -17.21
C VAL A 29 36.34 -3.44 -18.11
N ARG A 30 37.56 -2.89 -18.01
CA ARG A 30 38.04 -1.80 -18.89
C ARG A 30 38.16 -2.28 -20.34
N GLU A 31 38.75 -3.44 -20.55
CA GLU A 31 38.89 -4.02 -21.90
C GLU A 31 37.53 -4.27 -22.54
N ILE A 32 36.55 -4.79 -21.76
CA ILE A 32 35.19 -4.95 -22.22
C ILE A 32 34.53 -3.60 -22.58
N ALA A 33 34.79 -2.55 -21.80
CA ALA A 33 34.27 -1.21 -22.07
C ALA A 33 34.85 -0.63 -23.37
N GLU A 34 36.16 -0.80 -23.62
CA GLU A 34 36.82 -0.38 -24.85
C GLU A 34 36.26 -1.13 -26.06
N TYR A 35 36.13 -2.45 -25.95
CA TYR A 35 35.46 -3.26 -27.01
C TYR A 35 34.05 -2.80 -27.33
N LYS A 36 33.26 -2.57 -26.28
CA LYS A 36 31.88 -2.07 -26.44
C LYS A 36 31.82 -0.70 -27.13
N LYS A 37 32.79 0.17 -26.80
CA LYS A 37 32.94 1.48 -27.42
C LYS A 37 33.23 1.39 -28.91
N GLU A 38 34.16 0.53 -29.31
CA GLU A 38 34.53 0.32 -30.71
C GLU A 38 33.36 -0.28 -31.53
N ASN A 39 32.55 -1.10 -30.92
CA ASN A 39 31.43 -1.79 -31.56
C ASN A 39 30.05 -1.13 -31.34
N SER A 40 30.00 0.06 -30.72
CA SER A 40 28.77 0.79 -30.41
C SER A 40 27.77 -0.04 -29.60
N LEU A 41 28.25 -0.85 -28.65
CA LEU A 41 27.43 -1.68 -27.78
C LEU A 41 27.16 -0.98 -26.45
N PRO A 42 25.94 -1.14 -25.85
CA PRO A 42 25.60 -0.53 -24.55
C PRO A 42 26.38 -1.17 -23.41
N ALA A 43 26.61 -0.39 -22.32
CA ALA A 43 27.24 -0.91 -21.10
C ALA A 43 26.40 -2.03 -20.46
N ASN A 44 25.09 -1.94 -20.53
CA ASN A 44 24.14 -2.86 -19.87
C ASN A 44 23.91 -4.14 -20.70
N ASP A 45 24.01 -5.31 -20.04
CA ASP A 45 23.71 -6.63 -20.61
C ASP A 45 22.94 -7.47 -19.55
N PRO A 46 21.62 -7.25 -19.42
CA PRO A 46 20.82 -7.92 -18.40
C PRO A 46 20.82 -9.45 -18.52
N LYS A 47 20.82 -9.97 -19.74
CA LYS A 47 20.81 -11.43 -19.98
C LYS A 47 22.08 -12.10 -19.45
N ARG A 48 23.22 -11.49 -19.72
CA ARG A 48 24.50 -12.00 -19.22
C ARG A 48 24.63 -11.90 -17.70
N GLU A 49 24.10 -10.82 -17.11
CA GLU A 49 24.06 -10.66 -15.65
C GLU A 49 23.23 -11.74 -14.98
N GLU A 50 22.05 -12.03 -15.52
CA GLU A 50 21.14 -13.08 -15.01
C GLU A 50 21.77 -14.48 -15.11
N GLU A 51 22.42 -14.79 -16.24
CA GLU A 51 23.12 -16.04 -16.46
C GLU A 51 24.24 -16.24 -15.43
N ILE A 52 25.13 -15.26 -15.28
CA ILE A 52 26.26 -15.30 -14.32
C ILE A 52 25.72 -15.44 -12.89
N LEU A 53 24.68 -14.69 -12.53
CA LEU A 53 24.08 -14.73 -11.21
C LEU A 53 23.57 -16.14 -10.90
N ARG A 54 22.77 -16.71 -11.81
CA ARG A 54 22.24 -18.08 -11.68
C ARG A 54 23.34 -19.13 -11.50
N GLU A 55 24.36 -19.07 -12.35
CA GLU A 55 25.45 -20.06 -12.33
C GLU A 55 26.30 -19.98 -11.07
N ASN A 56 26.61 -18.77 -10.61
CA ASN A 56 27.51 -18.57 -9.48
C ASN A 56 26.78 -18.79 -8.14
N VAL A 57 25.55 -18.32 -8.01
CA VAL A 57 24.75 -18.54 -6.79
C VAL A 57 24.47 -20.02 -6.56
N ALA A 58 24.30 -20.81 -7.62
CA ALA A 58 24.11 -22.26 -7.50
C ALA A 58 25.31 -23.01 -6.90
N LYS A 59 26.52 -22.42 -6.97
CA LYS A 59 27.76 -22.99 -6.44
C LYS A 59 28.04 -22.63 -4.98
N VAL A 60 27.18 -21.81 -4.38
CA VAL A 60 27.34 -21.34 -3.00
C VAL A 60 26.41 -22.12 -2.07
N ASP A 61 26.90 -22.43 -0.86
CA ASP A 61 26.12 -23.10 0.17
C ASP A 61 24.84 -22.32 0.51
N ALA A 62 23.78 -23.03 0.84
CA ALA A 62 22.45 -22.46 1.03
C ALA A 62 22.42 -21.28 2.02
N GLU A 63 23.17 -21.39 3.11
CA GLU A 63 23.29 -20.37 4.16
C GLU A 63 23.92 -19.06 3.68
N ALA A 64 24.82 -19.11 2.70
CA ALA A 64 25.54 -17.93 2.18
C ALA A 64 24.98 -17.39 0.86
N ARG A 65 23.98 -18.04 0.25
CA ARG A 65 23.52 -17.75 -1.12
C ARG A 65 23.00 -16.34 -1.30
N GLU A 66 22.16 -15.86 -0.42
CA GLU A 66 21.58 -14.51 -0.57
C GLU A 66 22.63 -13.44 -0.36
N TYR A 67 23.56 -13.61 0.59
CA TYR A 67 24.67 -12.69 0.80
C TYR A 67 25.61 -12.64 -0.41
N TYR A 68 25.89 -13.81 -1.00
CA TYR A 68 26.73 -13.87 -2.21
C TYR A 68 26.04 -13.24 -3.42
N LYS A 69 24.75 -13.40 -3.55
CA LYS A 69 23.93 -12.77 -4.60
C LYS A 69 23.98 -11.25 -4.52
N GLU A 70 23.84 -10.67 -3.33
CA GLU A 70 23.98 -9.24 -3.10
C GLU A 70 25.39 -8.74 -3.48
N PHE A 71 26.41 -9.45 -3.03
CA PHE A 71 27.79 -9.15 -3.39
C PHE A 71 28.00 -9.18 -4.91
N GLN A 72 27.50 -10.18 -5.62
CA GLN A 72 27.61 -10.31 -7.07
C GLN A 72 26.87 -9.17 -7.81
N GLN A 73 25.70 -8.80 -7.35
CA GLN A 73 24.92 -7.70 -7.90
C GLN A 73 25.63 -6.36 -7.73
N GLU A 74 26.29 -6.14 -6.58
CA GLU A 74 27.08 -4.93 -6.35
C GLU A 74 28.31 -4.88 -7.26
N LEU A 75 28.98 -6.00 -7.51
CA LEU A 75 30.05 -6.08 -8.49
C LEU A 75 29.59 -5.72 -9.91
N PHE A 76 28.39 -6.14 -10.31
CA PHE A 76 27.80 -5.73 -11.60
C PHE A 76 27.54 -4.23 -11.63
N ARG A 77 26.97 -3.67 -10.55
CA ARG A 77 26.69 -2.23 -10.44
C ARG A 77 27.96 -1.39 -10.58
N ILE A 78 29.03 -1.77 -9.88
CA ILE A 78 30.32 -1.10 -9.95
C ILE A 78 30.90 -1.18 -11.37
N SER A 79 30.86 -2.35 -11.99
CA SER A 79 31.39 -2.58 -13.35
C SER A 79 30.62 -1.78 -14.39
N LYS A 80 29.29 -1.73 -14.31
CA LYS A 80 28.46 -0.90 -15.21
C LYS A 80 28.78 0.57 -15.08
N ARG A 81 28.91 1.07 -13.85
CA ARG A 81 29.26 2.47 -13.61
C ARG A 81 30.63 2.81 -14.24
N TYR A 82 31.61 1.93 -14.09
CA TYR A 82 32.91 2.12 -14.72
C TYR A 82 32.86 2.10 -16.25
N GLN A 83 32.14 1.12 -16.84
CA GLN A 83 31.95 1.05 -18.30
C GLN A 83 31.26 2.29 -18.86
N LYS A 84 30.20 2.78 -18.22
CA LYS A 84 29.50 4.02 -18.63
C LYS A 84 30.45 5.22 -18.64
N ALA A 85 31.31 5.35 -17.64
CA ALA A 85 32.31 6.42 -17.59
C ALA A 85 33.32 6.32 -18.75
N VAL A 86 33.76 5.13 -19.10
CA VAL A 86 34.70 4.88 -20.25
C VAL A 86 33.97 5.15 -21.59
N LEU A 87 32.75 4.70 -21.73
CA LEU A 87 31.93 4.90 -22.94
C LEU A 87 31.50 6.36 -23.11
N LYS A 88 31.62 7.19 -22.09
CA LYS A 88 31.07 8.55 -22.04
C LYS A 88 29.58 8.56 -22.33
N GLU A 89 28.86 7.50 -21.94
CA GLU A 89 27.42 7.51 -21.97
C GLU A 89 26.90 8.64 -21.07
N ASN A 90 25.93 9.40 -21.57
CA ASN A 90 25.29 10.43 -20.76
C ASN A 90 24.66 9.78 -19.54
N GLU A 91 25.10 10.17 -18.35
CA GLU A 91 24.43 9.77 -17.11
C GLU A 91 22.99 10.32 -17.13
N PRO A 92 21.98 9.50 -16.86
CA PRO A 92 20.63 10.03 -16.74
C PRO A 92 20.56 11.01 -15.55
N PHE A 93 19.76 12.07 -15.68
CA PHE A 93 19.52 13.01 -14.56
C PHE A 93 18.92 12.33 -13.31
N LEU A 94 18.44 11.10 -13.47
CA LEU A 94 17.77 10.33 -12.43
C LEU A 94 18.74 9.30 -11.81
N GLY A 95 18.55 9.01 -10.53
CA GLY A 95 19.27 7.94 -9.85
C GLY A 95 19.02 6.58 -10.52
N GLU A 96 20.01 5.68 -10.44
CA GLU A 96 20.03 4.36 -11.11
C GLU A 96 18.77 3.49 -10.89
N THR A 97 18.08 3.69 -9.77
CA THR A 97 16.91 2.90 -9.38
C THR A 97 15.59 3.57 -9.74
N ARG A 98 15.62 4.69 -10.47
CA ARG A 98 14.41 5.43 -10.82
C ARG A 98 13.90 5.03 -12.20
N ASP A 99 12.61 4.74 -12.26
CA ASP A 99 11.90 4.53 -13.51
C ASP A 99 11.58 5.89 -14.13
N TYR A 100 11.99 6.10 -15.37
CA TYR A 100 11.75 7.31 -16.17
C TYR A 100 10.78 7.05 -17.33
N SER A 101 10.15 5.88 -17.38
CA SER A 101 9.07 5.61 -18.32
C SER A 101 7.87 6.53 -18.03
N THR A 102 7.02 6.72 -19.04
CA THR A 102 5.81 7.51 -18.86
C THR A 102 4.93 6.88 -17.79
N TYR A 103 4.76 7.58 -16.67
CA TYR A 103 3.86 7.12 -15.61
C TYR A 103 2.41 7.39 -15.99
N VAL A 104 1.60 6.35 -15.97
CA VAL A 104 0.15 6.42 -16.19
C VAL A 104 -0.54 5.72 -15.03
N ASP A 105 -1.31 6.48 -14.24
CA ASP A 105 -2.25 5.89 -13.31
C ASP A 105 -3.53 5.50 -14.05
N ASN A 106 -3.76 4.19 -14.18
CA ASN A 106 -4.88 3.67 -14.95
C ASN A 106 -6.24 4.14 -14.43
N ALA A 107 -6.44 4.23 -13.12
CA ALA A 107 -7.72 4.68 -12.57
C ALA A 107 -8.01 6.15 -12.94
N PHE A 108 -6.99 7.02 -12.86
CA PHE A 108 -7.13 8.43 -13.28
C PHE A 108 -7.30 8.56 -14.79
N LEU A 109 -6.58 7.76 -15.59
CA LEU A 109 -6.72 7.76 -17.04
C LEU A 109 -8.14 7.37 -17.45
N VAL A 110 -8.64 6.24 -16.96
CA VAL A 110 -9.99 5.75 -17.29
C VAL A 110 -11.06 6.71 -16.77
N SER A 111 -10.88 7.30 -15.58
CA SER A 111 -11.77 8.34 -15.08
C SER A 111 -11.82 9.59 -15.99
N LYS A 112 -10.68 9.99 -16.55
CA LYS A 112 -10.62 11.10 -17.51
C LYS A 112 -11.36 10.77 -18.82
N LEU A 113 -11.23 9.52 -19.30
CA LEU A 113 -11.95 9.04 -20.47
C LEU A 113 -13.46 9.04 -20.20
N ALA A 114 -13.91 8.52 -19.06
CA ALA A 114 -15.31 8.54 -18.65
C ALA A 114 -15.90 9.96 -18.62
N LYS A 115 -15.18 10.91 -18.01
CA LYS A 115 -15.61 12.32 -17.97
C LYS A 115 -15.70 12.96 -19.37
N LYS A 116 -14.82 12.59 -20.28
CA LYS A 116 -14.88 13.06 -21.67
C LYS A 116 -16.06 12.46 -22.41
N ASP A 117 -16.30 11.16 -22.23
CA ASP A 117 -17.40 10.44 -22.84
C ASP A 117 -18.77 10.97 -22.40
N ALA A 118 -18.94 11.26 -21.13
CA ALA A 118 -20.14 11.85 -20.55
C ALA A 118 -20.55 13.21 -21.15
N LEU A 119 -19.66 13.90 -21.86
CA LEU A 119 -20.00 15.15 -22.56
C LEU A 119 -20.91 14.90 -23.78
N THR A 120 -20.85 13.72 -24.37
CA THR A 120 -21.60 13.32 -25.58
C THR A 120 -22.60 12.19 -25.31
N HIS A 121 -22.37 11.42 -24.25
CA HIS A 121 -23.16 10.26 -23.84
C HIS A 121 -23.64 10.43 -22.39
N PRO A 122 -24.80 11.01 -22.15
CA PRO A 122 -25.32 11.26 -20.78
C PRO A 122 -25.53 9.97 -19.97
N GLU A 123 -25.67 8.82 -20.63
CA GLU A 123 -25.80 7.49 -20.02
C GLU A 123 -24.46 6.90 -19.50
N THR A 124 -23.36 7.61 -19.68
CA THR A 124 -22.03 7.15 -19.25
C THR A 124 -21.98 6.87 -17.75
N ILE A 125 -21.56 5.67 -17.40
CA ILE A 125 -21.34 5.24 -16.02
C ILE A 125 -19.84 5.31 -15.68
N ASN A 126 -19.49 6.16 -14.73
CA ASN A 126 -18.11 6.29 -14.24
C ASN A 126 -17.94 5.60 -12.88
N ALA A 127 -17.66 4.31 -12.91
CA ALA A 127 -17.41 3.47 -11.75
C ALA A 127 -15.90 3.35 -11.38
N THR A 128 -15.08 4.36 -11.72
CA THR A 128 -13.64 4.35 -11.47
C THR A 128 -13.24 5.06 -10.18
N ILE A 129 -14.04 6.04 -9.72
CA ILE A 129 -13.68 7.02 -8.70
C ILE A 129 -13.85 6.44 -7.31
N GLY A 130 -12.76 6.42 -6.52
CA GLY A 130 -12.78 6.01 -5.11
C GLY A 130 -13.16 7.14 -4.15
N SER A 131 -14.12 7.97 -4.52
CA SER A 131 -14.70 9.05 -3.72
C SER A 131 -16.20 8.84 -3.58
N LEU A 132 -16.76 9.18 -2.43
CA LEU A 132 -18.17 9.02 -2.16
C LEU A 132 -19.00 10.12 -2.83
N TYR A 133 -20.05 9.74 -3.55
CA TYR A 133 -21.01 10.64 -4.16
C TYR A 133 -22.39 10.53 -3.46
N GLY A 134 -23.02 11.66 -3.29
CA GLY A 134 -24.36 11.77 -2.70
C GLY A 134 -25.47 11.24 -3.61
N LYS A 135 -26.69 11.31 -3.13
CA LYS A 135 -27.91 10.98 -3.90
C LYS A 135 -28.12 11.91 -5.11
N ASP A 136 -27.62 13.14 -4.99
CA ASP A 136 -27.64 14.18 -6.03
C ASP A 136 -26.60 13.97 -7.15
N GLY A 137 -25.81 12.89 -7.08
CA GLY A 137 -24.74 12.60 -8.04
C GLY A 137 -23.52 13.52 -7.92
N LEU A 138 -23.41 14.32 -6.85
CA LEU A 138 -22.28 15.19 -6.58
C LEU A 138 -21.33 14.55 -5.56
N LEU A 139 -20.07 15.01 -5.57
CA LEU A 139 -19.09 14.60 -4.57
C LEU A 139 -19.59 14.95 -3.16
N SER A 140 -19.71 13.95 -2.29
CA SER A 140 -20.10 14.16 -0.90
C SER A 140 -19.08 15.03 -0.18
N ALA A 141 -19.57 16.04 0.52
CA ALA A 141 -18.80 16.90 1.39
C ALA A 141 -19.68 17.16 2.63
N PHE A 142 -19.31 16.60 3.79
CA PHE A 142 -20.11 16.72 5.00
C PHE A 142 -20.12 18.16 5.51
N ASP A 143 -21.31 18.74 5.64
CA ASP A 143 -21.47 20.14 6.08
C ASP A 143 -20.88 20.36 7.47
N SER A 144 -21.06 19.41 8.40
CA SER A 144 -20.44 19.45 9.73
C SER A 144 -18.92 19.65 9.67
N VAL A 145 -18.24 18.93 8.77
CA VAL A 145 -16.79 19.03 8.58
C VAL A 145 -16.36 20.38 8.02
N TYR A 146 -17.01 20.80 6.93
CA TYR A 146 -16.59 22.04 6.25
C TYR A 146 -17.02 23.30 6.99
N ASN A 147 -18.16 23.29 7.69
CA ASN A 147 -18.55 24.36 8.60
C ASN A 147 -17.61 24.48 9.79
N CYS A 148 -17.17 23.36 10.36
CA CYS A 148 -16.14 23.35 11.40
C CYS A 148 -14.82 23.93 10.85
N TYR A 149 -14.34 23.46 9.69
CA TYR A 149 -13.12 23.99 9.08
C TYR A 149 -13.23 25.49 8.74
N ALA A 150 -14.39 25.96 8.30
CA ALA A 150 -14.59 27.40 8.03
C ALA A 150 -14.36 28.26 9.28
N LYS A 151 -14.75 27.78 10.47
CA LYS A 151 -14.57 28.47 11.76
C LYS A 151 -13.12 28.51 12.24
N VAL A 152 -12.24 27.63 11.76
CA VAL A 152 -10.82 27.63 12.15
C VAL A 152 -10.21 28.98 11.79
N PRO A 153 -9.53 29.68 12.71
CA PRO A 153 -8.93 31.01 12.43
C PRO A 153 -7.91 30.96 11.28
N ASN A 154 -7.91 31.97 10.41
CA ASN A 154 -7.00 32.00 9.27
C ASN A 154 -5.53 31.93 9.68
N ARG A 155 -5.14 32.48 10.83
CA ARG A 155 -3.76 32.38 11.36
C ARG A 155 -3.39 30.95 11.67
N ARG A 156 -4.32 30.12 12.14
CA ARG A 156 -4.10 28.69 12.38
C ARG A 156 -3.99 27.91 11.07
N LYS A 157 -4.83 28.22 10.09
CA LYS A 157 -4.73 27.65 8.73
C LYS A 157 -3.41 27.99 8.04
N ALA A 158 -2.85 29.17 8.32
CA ALA A 158 -1.60 29.66 7.72
C ALA A 158 -0.34 29.19 8.45
N SER A 159 -0.43 28.75 9.71
CA SER A 159 0.74 28.35 10.49
C SER A 159 1.09 26.88 10.30
N TYR A 160 2.36 26.54 10.51
CA TYR A 160 2.78 25.16 10.68
C TYR A 160 2.18 24.56 11.95
N ALA A 161 2.07 23.23 12.02
CA ALA A 161 1.76 22.52 13.26
C ALA A 161 2.85 22.78 14.31
N ALA A 162 2.50 22.59 15.58
CA ALA A 162 3.43 22.79 16.69
C ALA A 162 4.65 21.86 16.63
N GLU A 163 4.46 20.63 16.11
CA GLU A 163 5.50 19.62 16.00
C GLU A 163 5.51 19.00 14.60
N ILE A 164 6.61 18.36 14.23
CA ILE A 164 6.76 17.65 12.96
C ILE A 164 5.75 16.49 12.87
N GLY A 165 5.54 15.80 14.00
CA GLY A 165 4.59 14.69 14.14
C GLY A 165 3.12 15.11 14.21
N GLY A 166 2.81 16.39 14.12
CA GLY A 166 1.45 16.94 14.26
C GLY A 166 1.23 17.63 15.59
N ASN A 167 0.03 18.20 15.78
CA ASN A 167 -0.34 18.81 17.06
C ASN A 167 -0.64 17.69 18.10
N PRO A 168 -0.21 17.83 19.35
CA PRO A 168 -0.45 16.80 20.40
C PRO A 168 -1.93 16.46 20.58
N ASP A 169 -2.80 17.48 20.58
CA ASP A 169 -4.26 17.31 20.69
C ASP A 169 -4.90 16.58 19.49
N PHE A 170 -4.34 16.76 18.29
CA PHE A 170 -4.72 15.98 17.12
C PHE A 170 -4.27 14.51 17.26
N ASN A 171 -3.04 14.30 17.71
CA ASN A 171 -2.50 12.95 17.88
C ASN A 171 -3.30 12.14 18.91
N GLU A 172 -3.70 12.76 20.02
CA GLU A 172 -4.62 12.17 20.98
C GLU A 172 -5.99 11.90 20.36
N ALA A 173 -6.62 12.90 19.76
CA ALA A 173 -7.96 12.77 19.20
C ALA A 173 -8.06 11.70 18.09
N VAL A 174 -7.02 11.53 17.24
CA VAL A 174 -7.03 10.51 16.20
C VAL A 174 -6.81 9.11 16.78
N PHE A 175 -5.99 8.98 17.81
CA PHE A 175 -5.86 7.72 18.52
C PHE A 175 -7.18 7.31 19.18
N ASP A 176 -7.82 8.21 19.91
CA ASP A 176 -9.13 7.97 20.54
C ASP A 176 -10.22 7.65 19.51
N TRP A 177 -10.18 8.27 18.34
CA TRP A 177 -11.11 7.96 17.26
C TRP A 177 -10.95 6.53 16.73
N VAL A 178 -9.72 6.08 16.56
CA VAL A 178 -9.42 4.71 16.11
C VAL A 178 -9.66 3.71 17.23
N ASN A 179 -9.22 4.02 18.45
CA ASN A 179 -9.39 3.20 19.66
C ASN A 179 -10.72 3.48 20.40
N ARG A 180 -11.78 3.80 19.67
CA ARG A 180 -13.06 4.23 20.25
C ARG A 180 -13.76 3.20 21.14
N LEU A 181 -13.36 1.94 21.10
CA LEU A 181 -13.80 0.87 22.01
C LEU A 181 -12.90 0.71 23.23
N ASP A 182 -11.87 1.53 23.34
CA ASP A 182 -10.87 1.47 24.42
C ASP A 182 -10.27 0.06 24.60
N ASN A 183 -9.97 -0.59 23.48
CA ASN A 183 -9.50 -1.97 23.48
C ASN A 183 -8.01 -2.14 23.13
N ILE A 184 -7.30 -1.06 22.78
CA ILE A 184 -5.84 -1.05 22.57
C ILE A 184 -5.17 -0.50 23.84
N HIS A 185 -4.40 -1.33 24.52
CA HIS A 185 -3.70 -0.98 25.77
C HIS A 185 -2.18 -1.00 25.63
N LEU A 186 -1.68 -0.79 24.40
CA LEU A 186 -0.27 -0.82 24.06
C LEU A 186 0.36 0.57 24.13
N PRO A 187 1.66 0.68 24.44
CA PRO A 187 2.43 1.88 24.18
C PRO A 187 2.27 2.31 22.71
N HIS A 188 1.96 3.59 22.49
CA HIS A 188 1.72 4.09 21.15
C HIS A 188 2.37 5.46 20.90
N ARG A 189 2.58 5.78 19.62
CA ARG A 189 2.99 7.08 19.11
C ARG A 189 2.21 7.37 17.85
N VAL A 190 1.93 8.64 17.61
CA VAL A 190 1.18 9.07 16.44
C VAL A 190 2.01 10.08 15.65
N VAL A 191 2.04 9.92 14.32
CA VAL A 191 2.63 10.88 13.39
C VAL A 191 1.57 11.30 12.40
N ALA A 192 1.23 12.58 12.39
CA ALA A 192 0.35 13.16 11.38
C ALA A 192 1.00 13.09 9.99
N THR A 193 0.22 12.70 8.98
CA THR A 193 0.70 12.40 7.63
C THR A 193 -0.17 13.04 6.55
N PRO A 194 0.34 13.23 5.32
CA PRO A 194 -0.48 13.68 4.19
C PRO A 194 -1.40 12.57 3.69
N GLY A 195 -2.47 12.30 4.47
CA GLY A 195 -3.42 11.20 4.26
C GLY A 195 -2.82 9.83 4.60
N GLY A 196 -3.60 8.76 4.40
CA GLY A 196 -3.15 7.38 4.61
C GLY A 196 -1.93 7.01 3.75
N THR A 197 -1.81 7.58 2.56
CA THR A 197 -0.63 7.42 1.67
C THR A 197 0.67 7.78 2.40
N GLY A 198 0.69 8.89 3.15
CA GLY A 198 1.87 9.28 3.92
C GLY A 198 2.20 8.29 5.03
N ALA A 199 1.19 7.75 5.73
CA ALA A 199 1.38 6.74 6.77
C ALA A 199 2.00 5.45 6.20
N ILE A 200 1.47 4.96 5.08
CA ILE A 200 1.98 3.77 4.39
C ILE A 200 3.42 4.00 3.91
N SER A 201 3.69 5.17 3.31
CA SER A 201 5.02 5.56 2.84
C SER A 201 6.05 5.60 3.99
N LEU A 202 5.66 6.05 5.19
CA LEU A 202 6.54 6.01 6.37
C LEU A 202 6.96 4.59 6.73
N VAL A 203 6.03 3.65 6.74
CA VAL A 203 6.34 2.24 7.02
C VAL A 203 7.28 1.68 5.96
N VAL A 204 6.92 1.79 4.69
CA VAL A 204 7.70 1.24 3.57
C VAL A 204 9.14 1.80 3.55
N ALA A 205 9.29 3.11 3.80
CA ALA A 205 10.59 3.78 3.77
C ALA A 205 11.51 3.48 4.97
N ASN A 206 10.94 3.08 6.12
CA ASN A 206 11.69 2.99 7.38
C ASN A 206 11.86 1.57 7.90
N THR A 207 11.07 0.60 7.43
CA THR A 207 11.10 -0.77 7.97
C THR A 207 11.77 -1.78 7.06
N LEU A 208 12.01 -1.40 5.80
CA LEU A 208 12.65 -2.24 4.79
C LEU A 208 13.88 -1.55 4.20
N SER A 209 14.92 -2.32 3.98
CA SER A 209 16.12 -1.93 3.26
C SER A 209 15.96 -2.25 1.76
N ARG A 210 16.82 -1.64 0.93
CA ARG A 210 16.88 -1.93 -0.52
C ARG A 210 16.97 -3.44 -0.76
N ASN A 211 16.22 -3.93 -1.74
CA ASN A 211 16.08 -5.34 -2.13
C ASN A 211 15.35 -6.25 -1.13
N GLU A 212 14.97 -5.76 0.06
CA GLU A 212 14.06 -6.51 0.93
C GLU A 212 12.64 -6.55 0.35
N THR A 213 11.87 -7.52 0.79
CA THR A 213 10.55 -7.86 0.27
C THR A 213 9.45 -7.26 1.14
N LEU A 214 8.52 -6.56 0.50
CA LEU A 214 7.25 -6.15 1.07
C LEU A 214 6.16 -7.14 0.67
N LEU A 215 5.38 -7.65 1.63
CA LEU A 215 4.22 -8.51 1.39
C LEU A 215 2.95 -7.67 1.23
N ILE A 216 2.22 -7.90 0.14
CA ILE A 216 0.94 -7.24 -0.15
C ILE A 216 -0.07 -8.25 -0.70
N PRO A 217 -1.40 -7.98 -0.65
CA PRO A 217 -2.38 -8.82 -1.34
C PRO A 217 -2.11 -8.88 -2.85
N SER A 218 -2.42 -10.00 -3.50
CA SER A 218 -2.34 -10.13 -4.97
C SER A 218 -3.26 -9.14 -5.66
N ILE A 219 -4.48 -8.98 -5.13
CA ILE A 219 -5.45 -7.98 -5.52
C ILE A 219 -5.47 -6.84 -4.49
N ALA A 220 -4.87 -5.69 -4.85
CA ALA A 220 -4.60 -4.61 -3.91
C ALA A 220 -4.57 -3.23 -4.60
N TRP A 221 -4.62 -2.18 -3.81
CA TRP A 221 -4.38 -0.82 -4.28
C TRP A 221 -2.99 -0.68 -4.91
N GLY A 222 -2.94 -0.28 -6.18
CA GLY A 222 -1.71 -0.25 -6.99
C GLY A 222 -0.56 0.59 -6.41
N SER A 223 -0.88 1.58 -5.57
CA SER A 223 0.13 2.44 -4.96
C SER A 223 1.05 1.71 -3.97
N TYR A 224 0.67 0.56 -3.41
CA TYR A 224 1.59 -0.23 -2.59
C TYR A 224 2.81 -0.69 -3.40
N ARG A 225 2.58 -1.20 -4.64
CA ARG A 225 3.66 -1.59 -5.56
C ARG A 225 4.51 -0.39 -5.99
N LEU A 226 3.87 0.75 -6.25
CA LEU A 226 4.56 1.97 -6.63
C LEU A 226 5.49 2.46 -5.51
N MET A 227 5.01 2.47 -4.26
CA MET A 227 5.83 2.86 -3.10
C MET A 227 7.02 1.91 -2.93
N ALA A 228 6.80 0.60 -3.03
CA ALA A 228 7.89 -0.39 -2.97
C ALA A 228 8.94 -0.14 -4.06
N ALA A 229 8.50 0.07 -5.31
CA ALA A 229 9.40 0.35 -6.43
C ALA A 229 10.23 1.63 -6.21
N GLN A 230 9.62 2.70 -5.69
CA GLN A 230 10.33 3.95 -5.38
C GLN A 230 11.40 3.80 -4.29
N HIS A 231 11.29 2.79 -3.43
CA HIS A 231 12.27 2.46 -2.40
C HIS A 231 13.19 1.29 -2.80
N SER A 232 13.13 0.84 -4.06
CA SER A 232 13.92 -0.29 -4.58
C SER A 232 13.70 -1.59 -3.79
N LEU A 233 12.46 -1.82 -3.35
CA LEU A 233 12.03 -3.02 -2.66
C LEU A 233 11.51 -4.06 -3.66
N LYS A 234 11.59 -5.32 -3.27
CA LYS A 234 10.87 -6.40 -3.91
C LYS A 234 9.43 -6.44 -3.38
N VAL A 235 8.52 -6.89 -4.21
CA VAL A 235 7.13 -7.14 -3.82
C VAL A 235 6.84 -8.62 -4.01
N LYS A 236 6.33 -9.25 -2.96
CA LYS A 236 5.78 -10.59 -2.99
C LYS A 236 4.30 -10.53 -2.62
N THR A 237 3.47 -11.28 -3.31
CA THR A 237 2.04 -11.25 -3.08
C THR A 237 1.57 -12.48 -2.33
N TYR A 238 0.47 -12.32 -1.61
CA TYR A 238 -0.30 -13.40 -1.03
C TYR A 238 -1.74 -13.37 -1.54
N GLU A 239 -2.33 -14.55 -1.71
CA GLU A 239 -3.73 -14.69 -2.07
C GLU A 239 -4.62 -14.49 -0.84
N LEU A 240 -5.60 -13.58 -0.98
CA LEU A 240 -6.56 -13.27 0.07
C LEU A 240 -7.79 -14.16 0.00
N PHE A 241 -8.04 -14.79 -1.14
CA PHE A 241 -9.25 -15.55 -1.41
C PHE A 241 -8.92 -16.94 -1.96
N ASP A 242 -9.71 -17.91 -1.54
CA ASP A 242 -9.78 -19.23 -2.16
C ASP A 242 -11.23 -19.56 -2.57
N GLU A 243 -11.52 -20.82 -2.85
CA GLU A 243 -12.88 -21.29 -3.22
C GLU A 243 -13.90 -21.15 -2.08
N ASN A 244 -13.44 -21.03 -0.83
CA ASN A 244 -14.29 -20.90 0.36
C ASN A 244 -14.39 -19.45 0.86
N GLY A 245 -13.84 -18.49 0.13
CA GLY A 245 -13.86 -17.06 0.48
C GLY A 245 -12.53 -16.55 1.02
N ILE A 246 -12.54 -15.72 2.08
CA ILE A 246 -11.30 -15.15 2.67
C ILE A 246 -10.48 -16.26 3.35
N THR A 247 -9.23 -16.43 2.92
CA THR A 247 -8.29 -17.42 3.45
C THR A 247 -7.07 -16.78 4.10
N LEU A 248 -6.54 -17.40 5.15
CA LEU A 248 -5.29 -17.00 5.81
C LEU A 248 -4.12 -17.91 5.41
N LYS A 249 -4.39 -18.97 4.64
CA LYS A 249 -3.41 -20.02 4.34
C LYS A 249 -2.19 -19.46 3.60
N ASP A 250 -2.44 -18.72 2.54
CA ASP A 250 -1.35 -18.17 1.73
C ASP A 250 -0.65 -16.99 2.42
N ILE A 251 -1.39 -16.17 3.18
CA ILE A 251 -0.79 -15.13 4.05
C ILE A 251 0.31 -15.75 4.93
N LYS A 252 -0.02 -16.83 5.64
CA LYS A 252 0.90 -17.52 6.54
C LYS A 252 2.10 -18.10 5.77
N ALA A 253 1.84 -18.81 4.66
CA ALA A 253 2.89 -19.42 3.84
C ALA A 253 3.88 -18.38 3.29
N GLN A 254 3.39 -17.24 2.78
CA GLN A 254 4.25 -16.19 2.23
C GLN A 254 5.03 -15.46 3.35
N CYS A 255 4.46 -15.30 4.54
CA CYS A 255 5.17 -14.76 5.70
C CYS A 255 6.29 -15.68 6.16
N GLU A 256 6.06 -17.00 6.25
CA GLU A 256 7.09 -17.98 6.59
C GLU A 256 8.24 -17.96 5.58
N ALA A 257 7.93 -18.05 4.30
CA ALA A 257 8.93 -18.00 3.23
C ALA A 257 9.71 -16.68 3.23
N THR A 258 9.07 -15.55 3.54
CA THR A 258 9.75 -14.25 3.61
C THR A 258 10.62 -14.16 4.86
N MET A 259 10.20 -14.73 5.98
CA MET A 259 11.02 -14.84 7.18
C MET A 259 12.28 -15.70 6.93
N ASP A 260 12.15 -16.79 6.18
CA ASP A 260 13.29 -17.62 5.78
C ASP A 260 14.28 -16.88 4.87
N ASP A 261 13.76 -16.05 3.95
CA ASP A 261 14.56 -15.35 2.95
C ASP A 261 15.34 -14.15 3.52
N GLN A 262 14.75 -13.38 4.46
CA GLN A 262 15.31 -12.10 4.91
C GLN A 262 15.30 -11.86 6.43
N ASN A 263 14.92 -12.87 7.24
CA ASN A 263 14.84 -12.80 8.71
C ASN A 263 13.94 -11.66 9.23
N LYS A 264 12.97 -11.24 8.46
CA LYS A 264 12.03 -10.15 8.77
C LYS A 264 10.79 -10.27 7.92
N VAL A 265 9.64 -9.89 8.46
CA VAL A 265 8.38 -9.74 7.71
C VAL A 265 7.85 -8.32 7.85
N VAL A 266 7.53 -7.69 6.71
CA VAL A 266 6.72 -6.48 6.64
C VAL A 266 5.55 -6.76 5.71
N ILE A 267 4.34 -6.67 6.24
CA ILE A 267 3.11 -7.03 5.53
C ILE A 267 2.08 -5.91 5.61
N ILE A 268 1.41 -5.63 4.50
CA ILE A 268 0.26 -4.72 4.44
C ILE A 268 -1.02 -5.54 4.49
N LEU A 269 -1.87 -5.28 5.47
CA LEU A 269 -3.22 -5.78 5.60
C LEU A 269 -4.18 -4.59 5.47
N ASN A 270 -4.88 -4.50 4.34
CA ASN A 270 -5.90 -3.48 4.12
C ASN A 270 -7.24 -4.06 4.59
N ASP A 271 -7.56 -3.80 5.84
CA ASP A 271 -8.72 -4.30 6.54
C ASP A 271 -9.12 -3.33 7.67
N PRO A 272 -10.42 -3.05 7.87
CA PRO A 272 -11.59 -3.54 7.14
C PRO A 272 -11.85 -2.82 5.80
N CYS A 273 -12.87 -3.27 5.07
CA CYS A 273 -13.32 -2.66 3.80
C CYS A 273 -12.22 -2.64 2.73
N GLN A 274 -11.58 -3.76 2.48
CA GLN A 274 -10.42 -3.89 1.58
C GLN A 274 -10.66 -3.26 0.22
N ASN A 275 -9.72 -2.45 -0.25
CA ASN A 275 -9.68 -1.95 -1.62
C ASN A 275 -8.81 -2.89 -2.50
N PRO A 276 -9.39 -3.60 -3.48
CA PRO A 276 -10.60 -3.23 -4.23
C PRO A 276 -11.85 -4.09 -3.98
N THR A 277 -11.87 -5.04 -3.06
CA THR A 277 -12.94 -6.04 -2.99
C THR A 277 -14.07 -5.72 -2.03
N GLY A 278 -13.82 -4.89 -1.01
CA GLY A 278 -14.77 -4.64 0.07
C GLY A 278 -14.81 -5.77 1.12
N ALA A 279 -13.84 -6.67 1.11
CA ALA A 279 -13.75 -7.74 2.10
C ALA A 279 -13.32 -7.22 3.48
N THR A 280 -13.78 -7.89 4.53
CA THR A 280 -13.41 -7.63 5.92
C THR A 280 -13.11 -8.94 6.62
N PHE A 281 -11.99 -9.01 7.37
CA PHE A 281 -11.53 -10.23 8.05
C PHE A 281 -12.42 -10.61 9.23
N GLY A 282 -12.77 -9.63 10.05
CA GLY A 282 -13.43 -9.84 11.34
C GLY A 282 -12.49 -10.34 12.43
N LYS A 283 -12.95 -10.27 13.68
CA LYS A 283 -12.14 -10.50 14.89
C LYS A 283 -11.49 -11.89 14.94
N GLU A 284 -12.22 -12.94 14.55
CA GLU A 284 -11.72 -14.32 14.61
C GLU A 284 -10.48 -14.53 13.69
N ARG A 285 -10.53 -14.00 12.45
CA ARG A 285 -9.38 -14.10 11.54
C ARG A 285 -8.20 -13.27 12.03
N TRP A 286 -8.45 -12.08 12.61
CA TRP A 286 -7.40 -11.28 13.23
C TRP A 286 -6.78 -11.99 14.42
N GLN A 287 -7.57 -12.63 15.29
CA GLN A 287 -7.01 -13.45 16.37
C GLN A 287 -6.07 -14.53 15.83
N ASN A 288 -6.51 -15.26 14.81
CA ASN A 288 -5.73 -16.33 14.18
C ASN A 288 -4.43 -15.81 13.51
N LEU A 289 -4.47 -14.60 12.93
CA LEU A 289 -3.27 -13.94 12.40
C LEU A 289 -2.33 -13.47 13.50
N MET A 290 -2.85 -12.90 14.58
CA MET A 290 -2.02 -12.42 15.69
C MET A 290 -1.34 -13.57 16.42
N ASP A 291 -2.01 -14.71 16.61
CA ASP A 291 -1.40 -15.93 17.16
C ASP A 291 -0.23 -16.39 16.26
N PHE A 292 -0.46 -16.44 14.95
CA PHE A 292 0.57 -16.80 13.97
C PHE A 292 1.75 -15.81 13.96
N PHE A 293 1.49 -14.51 13.90
CA PHE A 293 2.55 -13.49 13.89
C PHE A 293 3.35 -13.46 15.18
N THR A 294 2.70 -13.71 16.31
CA THR A 294 3.37 -13.80 17.61
C THR A 294 4.35 -14.98 17.63
N GLU A 295 3.95 -16.14 17.08
CA GLU A 295 4.86 -17.29 16.95
C GLU A 295 5.99 -17.02 15.94
N LEU A 296 5.66 -16.48 14.77
CA LEU A 296 6.64 -16.15 13.72
C LEU A 296 7.69 -15.15 14.20
N SER A 297 7.28 -14.19 15.05
CA SER A 297 8.16 -13.15 15.58
C SER A 297 9.29 -13.66 16.50
N LYS A 298 9.23 -14.91 16.94
CA LYS A 298 10.35 -15.57 17.64
C LYS A 298 11.55 -15.80 16.73
N ARG A 299 11.34 -15.82 15.41
CA ARG A 299 12.39 -16.03 14.39
C ARG A 299 12.99 -14.71 13.90
N GLY A 300 12.23 -13.62 13.91
CA GLY A 300 12.68 -12.31 13.44
C GLY A 300 11.59 -11.24 13.58
N PRO A 301 11.91 -9.96 13.31
CA PRO A 301 10.93 -8.88 13.41
C PRO A 301 9.73 -9.06 12.49
N VAL A 302 8.53 -8.80 13.00
CA VAL A 302 7.27 -8.78 12.25
C VAL A 302 6.64 -7.40 12.36
N ILE A 303 6.50 -6.72 11.23
CA ILE A 303 5.86 -5.40 11.14
C ILE A 303 4.57 -5.55 10.34
N ILE A 304 3.45 -5.21 10.95
CA ILE A 304 2.13 -5.24 10.35
C ILE A 304 1.71 -3.80 10.06
N LEU A 305 1.46 -3.48 8.80
CA LEU A 305 0.79 -2.25 8.40
C LEU A 305 -0.70 -2.54 8.21
N ASN A 306 -1.53 -2.10 9.14
CA ASN A 306 -2.97 -2.17 9.04
C ASN A 306 -3.51 -0.90 8.37
N ASP A 307 -3.85 -0.98 7.09
CA ASP A 307 -4.45 0.14 6.34
C ASP A 307 -5.97 0.14 6.54
N ILE A 308 -6.44 1.09 7.36
CA ILE A 308 -7.85 1.24 7.74
C ILE A 308 -8.55 2.38 6.99
N ALA A 309 -8.09 2.74 5.79
CA ALA A 309 -8.58 3.93 5.08
C ALA A 309 -10.11 3.99 4.92
N TYR A 310 -10.80 2.86 4.94
CA TYR A 310 -12.26 2.77 4.72
C TYR A 310 -13.06 2.29 5.94
N PHE A 311 -12.44 2.07 7.09
CA PHE A 311 -13.05 1.43 8.27
C PHE A 311 -14.32 2.12 8.78
N ASP A 312 -14.46 3.41 8.58
CA ASP A 312 -15.63 4.19 8.97
C ASP A 312 -16.87 3.91 8.10
N TYR A 313 -16.74 3.12 7.04
CA TYR A 313 -17.83 2.69 6.15
C TYR A 313 -18.19 1.21 6.28
N ALA A 314 -17.75 0.58 7.36
CA ALA A 314 -18.15 -0.78 7.70
C ALA A 314 -19.63 -0.85 8.11
N ARG A 315 -20.31 -1.97 7.85
CA ARG A 315 -21.73 -2.18 8.21
C ARG A 315 -21.95 -2.05 9.70
N ASP A 316 -21.14 -2.74 10.48
CA ASP A 316 -21.14 -2.62 11.95
C ASP A 316 -20.15 -1.55 12.40
N TYR A 317 -20.50 -0.29 12.12
CA TYR A 317 -19.67 0.85 12.50
C TYR A 317 -19.32 0.87 14.00
N ALA A 318 -20.24 0.42 14.85
CA ALA A 318 -20.06 0.49 16.31
C ALA A 318 -18.92 -0.43 16.76
N ASN A 319 -18.79 -1.62 16.17
CA ASN A 319 -17.89 -2.67 16.62
C ASN A 319 -16.71 -2.94 15.66
N ILE A 320 -16.59 -2.17 14.56
CA ILE A 320 -15.60 -2.46 13.50
C ILE A 320 -14.15 -2.45 13.97
N THR A 321 -13.85 -1.84 15.10
CA THR A 321 -12.50 -1.81 15.70
C THR A 321 -12.32 -2.86 16.80
N ASP A 322 -13.28 -3.75 17.04
CA ASP A 322 -13.22 -4.77 18.11
C ASP A 322 -12.06 -5.77 17.92
N TYR A 323 -11.66 -6.04 16.67
CA TYR A 323 -10.53 -6.89 16.34
C TYR A 323 -9.18 -6.31 16.83
N MET A 324 -9.10 -5.01 17.06
CA MET A 324 -7.86 -4.36 17.53
C MET A 324 -7.48 -4.79 18.95
N GLU A 325 -8.41 -5.36 19.72
CA GLU A 325 -8.10 -6.01 21.00
C GLU A 325 -7.05 -7.11 20.84
N CYS A 326 -7.06 -7.83 19.71
CA CYS A 326 -6.09 -8.87 19.42
C CYS A 326 -4.65 -8.35 19.35
N PHE A 327 -4.45 -7.05 19.11
CA PHE A 327 -3.11 -6.44 19.04
C PHE A 327 -2.37 -6.49 20.37
N ASN A 328 -3.09 -6.50 21.51
CA ASN A 328 -2.50 -6.51 22.85
C ASN A 328 -1.64 -7.76 23.13
N GLN A 329 -1.83 -8.83 22.39
CA GLN A 329 -1.05 -10.06 22.52
C GLN A 329 0.29 -10.06 21.75
N MET A 330 0.61 -8.95 21.04
CA MET A 330 1.86 -8.87 20.28
C MET A 330 3.09 -9.18 21.15
N SER A 331 4.11 -9.78 20.53
CA SER A 331 5.40 -10.02 21.17
C SER A 331 6.29 -8.77 21.15
N ASP A 332 7.40 -8.82 21.89
CA ASP A 332 8.40 -7.74 21.88
C ASP A 332 9.06 -7.51 20.52
N ASN A 333 9.02 -8.50 19.63
CA ASN A 333 9.63 -8.43 18.31
C ASN A 333 8.64 -8.10 17.19
N MET A 334 7.51 -7.50 17.58
CA MET A 334 6.47 -7.04 16.67
C MET A 334 6.27 -5.54 16.76
N ALA A 335 5.81 -4.95 15.67
CA ALA A 335 5.24 -3.61 15.62
C ALA A 335 3.99 -3.64 14.73
N ILE A 336 2.98 -2.86 15.10
CA ILE A 336 1.81 -2.61 14.26
C ILE A 336 1.76 -1.12 13.97
N VAL A 337 1.57 -0.76 12.70
CA VAL A 337 1.30 0.62 12.32
C VAL A 337 -0.07 0.68 11.68
N ILE A 338 -0.98 1.45 12.28
CA ILE A 338 -2.31 1.68 11.74
C ILE A 338 -2.25 2.92 10.86
N ALA A 339 -2.60 2.79 9.57
CA ALA A 339 -2.65 3.88 8.62
C ALA A 339 -4.07 4.45 8.55
N PHE A 340 -4.29 5.58 9.21
CA PHE A 340 -5.55 6.32 9.21
C PHE A 340 -5.59 7.42 8.16
N SER A 341 -6.78 7.68 7.60
CA SER A 341 -6.98 8.74 6.61
C SER A 341 -8.30 9.48 6.80
N THR A 342 -8.27 10.78 6.93
CA THR A 342 -9.48 11.62 6.92
C THR A 342 -10.13 11.72 5.54
N SER A 343 -9.42 11.31 4.48
CA SER A 343 -9.91 11.44 3.09
C SER A 343 -11.26 10.76 2.89
N LYS A 344 -11.45 9.56 3.49
CA LYS A 344 -12.71 8.82 3.38
C LYS A 344 -13.62 9.13 4.57
N SER A 345 -13.10 8.97 5.79
CA SER A 345 -13.86 9.20 7.01
C SER A 345 -14.60 10.55 7.02
N LEU A 346 -13.95 11.62 6.63
CA LEU A 346 -14.50 12.97 6.64
C LEU A 346 -14.89 13.50 5.24
N THR A 347 -14.90 12.67 4.20
CA THR A 347 -15.04 13.12 2.79
C THR A 347 -14.10 14.27 2.41
N ALA A 348 -12.90 14.30 3.01
CA ALA A 348 -11.95 15.42 2.95
C ALA A 348 -10.73 15.08 2.08
N TYR A 349 -10.97 14.59 0.86
CA TYR A 349 -9.95 14.06 -0.05
C TYR A 349 -8.82 15.04 -0.37
N GLY A 350 -9.15 16.32 -0.52
CA GLY A 350 -8.21 17.39 -0.85
C GLY A 350 -7.42 17.96 0.33
N MET A 351 -7.85 17.72 1.57
CA MET A 351 -7.22 18.29 2.77
C MET A 351 -5.91 17.64 3.13
N ARG A 352 -5.66 16.42 2.62
CA ARG A 352 -4.42 15.64 2.79
C ARG A 352 -4.00 15.51 4.24
N LEU A 353 -4.90 15.00 5.11
CA LEU A 353 -4.62 14.70 6.50
C LEU A 353 -4.88 13.22 6.78
N GLY A 354 -4.02 12.63 7.58
CA GLY A 354 -4.08 11.26 8.10
C GLY A 354 -3.10 11.10 9.24
N ALA A 355 -2.90 9.87 9.66
CA ALA A 355 -1.96 9.55 10.72
C ALA A 355 -1.38 8.14 10.56
N ALA A 356 -0.13 7.95 10.97
CA ALA A 356 0.49 6.69 11.30
C ALA A 356 0.45 6.50 12.82
N ILE A 357 -0.35 5.53 13.29
CA ILE A 357 -0.42 5.17 14.71
C ILE A 357 0.49 3.95 14.90
N ILE A 358 1.57 4.14 15.63
CA ILE A 358 2.60 3.14 15.89
C ILE A 358 2.28 2.46 17.20
N LEU A 359 2.15 1.14 17.19
CA LEU A 359 1.96 0.29 18.37
C LEU A 359 3.16 -0.63 18.55
N ALA A 360 3.68 -0.75 19.74
CA ALA A 360 4.68 -1.74 20.11
C ALA A 360 4.49 -2.15 21.58
N LYS A 361 4.94 -3.37 21.94
CA LYS A 361 4.83 -3.83 23.31
C LYS A 361 5.74 -3.07 24.26
N GLN A 362 6.91 -2.64 23.78
CA GLN A 362 7.87 -1.85 24.53
C GLN A 362 7.84 -0.39 24.06
N GLU A 363 7.71 0.53 25.02
CA GLU A 363 7.70 1.98 24.79
C GLU A 363 8.91 2.44 23.96
N GLU A 364 10.09 1.95 24.27
CA GLU A 364 11.33 2.30 23.57
C GLU A 364 11.25 1.98 22.06
N LYS A 365 10.66 0.85 21.67
CA LYS A 365 10.49 0.46 20.26
C LYS A 365 9.52 1.36 19.54
N ALA A 366 8.42 1.74 20.19
CA ALA A 366 7.49 2.72 19.64
C ALA A 366 8.18 4.08 19.42
N VAL A 367 9.00 4.52 20.35
CA VAL A 367 9.79 5.76 20.26
C VAL A 367 10.85 5.68 19.14
N HIS A 368 11.52 4.55 18.97
CA HIS A 368 12.50 4.37 17.88
C HIS A 368 11.86 4.49 16.49
N LEU A 369 10.72 3.83 16.27
CA LEU A 369 9.97 3.96 15.02
C LEU A 369 9.46 5.39 14.81
N TYR A 370 8.89 5.98 15.86
CA TYR A 370 8.42 7.36 15.84
C TYR A 370 9.53 8.34 15.41
N ASN A 371 10.70 8.25 16.03
CA ASN A 371 11.84 9.11 15.71
C ASN A 371 12.32 8.93 14.26
N SER A 372 12.30 7.70 13.74
CA SER A 372 12.62 7.44 12.33
C SER A 372 11.58 8.04 11.40
N PHE A 373 10.30 7.86 11.71
CA PHE A 373 9.18 8.43 10.94
C PHE A 373 9.23 9.97 10.93
N LEU A 374 9.56 10.61 12.05
CA LEU A 374 9.72 12.06 12.11
C LEU A 374 10.81 12.56 11.16
N ARG A 375 11.96 11.87 11.07
CA ARG A 375 13.03 12.24 10.14
C ARG A 375 12.57 12.14 8.69
N THR A 376 11.88 11.06 8.35
CA THR A 376 11.33 10.86 7.00
C THR A 376 10.24 11.89 6.70
N ALA A 377 9.33 12.15 7.63
CA ALA A 377 8.30 13.19 7.48
C ALA A 377 8.93 14.58 7.25
N ARG A 378 9.92 14.94 8.07
CA ARG A 378 10.61 16.22 7.97
C ARG A 378 11.32 16.41 6.63
N SER A 379 11.94 15.36 6.11
CA SER A 379 12.69 15.40 4.86
C SER A 379 11.82 15.28 3.60
N SER A 380 10.57 14.81 3.72
CA SER A 380 9.68 14.56 2.57
C SER A 380 8.65 15.68 2.39
N TRP A 381 7.80 15.90 3.40
CA TRP A 381 6.71 16.91 3.34
C TRP A 381 6.79 17.98 4.40
N SER A 382 7.73 17.87 5.33
CA SER A 382 8.02 18.84 6.40
C SER A 382 6.93 18.98 7.47
N ASN A 383 5.67 19.22 7.08
CA ASN A 383 4.51 19.39 7.95
C ASN A 383 3.23 19.09 7.18
N VAL A 384 2.10 18.98 7.87
CA VAL A 384 0.79 18.71 7.28
C VAL A 384 -0.20 19.84 7.59
N ASN A 385 -1.44 19.73 7.10
CA ASN A 385 -2.46 20.75 7.19
C ASN A 385 -2.88 21.06 8.65
N ASN A 386 -2.25 22.07 9.26
CA ASN A 386 -2.48 22.45 10.64
C ASN A 386 -3.93 22.87 10.93
N GLY A 387 -4.51 23.69 10.06
CA GLY A 387 -5.89 24.12 10.23
C GLY A 387 -6.90 22.95 10.15
N PHE A 388 -6.58 21.91 9.40
CA PHE A 388 -7.45 20.74 9.34
C PHE A 388 -7.25 19.78 10.52
N MET A 389 -6.08 19.79 11.17
CA MET A 389 -5.90 19.12 12.48
C MET A 389 -6.78 19.79 13.55
N ASP A 390 -6.79 21.12 13.62
CA ASP A 390 -7.67 21.84 14.54
C ASP A 390 -9.15 21.55 14.26
N CYS A 391 -9.54 21.50 12.99
CA CYS A 391 -10.88 21.12 12.58
C CYS A 391 -11.24 19.70 13.03
N PHE A 392 -10.35 18.73 12.86
CA PHE A 392 -10.59 17.35 13.32
C PHE A 392 -10.83 17.28 14.82
N VAL A 393 -9.97 17.95 15.61
CA VAL A 393 -10.10 17.98 17.08
C VAL A 393 -11.44 18.59 17.50
N ASP A 394 -11.80 19.75 16.93
CA ASP A 394 -13.05 20.44 17.24
C ASP A 394 -14.28 19.61 16.82
N LEU A 395 -14.23 19.00 15.63
CA LEU A 395 -15.28 18.15 15.12
C LEU A 395 -15.56 16.97 16.07
N ILE A 396 -14.51 16.25 16.49
CA ILE A 396 -14.66 15.05 17.32
C ILE A 396 -15.06 15.41 18.76
N LYS A 397 -14.55 16.51 19.30
CA LYS A 397 -14.85 16.92 20.68
C LYS A 397 -16.20 17.62 20.82
N ASN A 398 -16.59 18.46 19.87
CA ASN A 398 -17.70 19.39 20.01
C ASN A 398 -18.85 19.19 19.02
N HIS A 399 -18.63 18.51 17.87
CA HIS A 399 -19.58 18.34 16.79
C HIS A 399 -19.75 16.88 16.34
N LYS A 400 -19.36 15.93 17.20
CA LYS A 400 -19.33 14.49 16.89
C LYS A 400 -20.69 13.95 16.46
N GLU A 401 -21.76 14.33 17.16
CA GLU A 401 -23.12 13.82 16.90
C GLU A 401 -23.61 14.29 15.51
N GLU A 402 -23.42 15.57 15.19
CA GLU A 402 -23.78 16.13 13.89
C GLU A 402 -23.03 15.42 12.76
N TYR A 403 -21.72 15.29 12.89
CA TYR A 403 -20.89 14.57 11.94
C TYR A 403 -21.30 13.10 11.79
N LEU A 404 -21.54 12.39 12.88
CA LEU A 404 -21.97 10.99 12.82
C LEU A 404 -23.32 10.83 12.15
N SER A 405 -24.24 11.76 12.32
CA SER A 405 -25.54 11.73 11.64
C SER A 405 -25.38 11.77 10.13
N GLU A 406 -24.61 12.73 9.60
CA GLU A 406 -24.33 12.85 8.16
C GLU A 406 -23.59 11.61 7.62
N LYS A 407 -22.55 11.18 8.33
CA LYS A 407 -21.74 10.04 7.95
C LYS A 407 -22.52 8.72 7.91
N LEU A 408 -23.36 8.45 8.91
CA LEU A 408 -24.16 7.23 8.96
C LEU A 408 -25.26 7.20 7.90
N GLU A 409 -25.83 8.36 7.54
CA GLU A 409 -26.74 8.46 6.41
C GLU A 409 -26.01 8.12 5.09
N ALA A 410 -24.84 8.69 4.88
CA ALA A 410 -24.03 8.42 3.69
C ALA A 410 -23.57 6.95 3.61
N GLN A 411 -23.19 6.34 4.75
CA GLN A 411 -22.87 4.92 4.85
C GLN A 411 -24.07 4.03 4.49
N LYS A 412 -25.24 4.32 5.05
CA LYS A 412 -26.47 3.56 4.76
C LYS A 412 -26.81 3.58 3.28
N GLU A 413 -26.67 4.74 2.64
CA GLU A 413 -26.91 4.87 1.20
C GLU A 413 -25.87 4.09 0.37
N LEU A 414 -24.59 4.15 0.74
CA LEU A 414 -23.53 3.37 0.11
C LEU A 414 -23.81 1.86 0.18
N LEU A 415 -24.13 1.36 1.35
CA LEU A 415 -24.43 -0.06 1.56
C LEU A 415 -25.68 -0.50 0.79
N ARG A 416 -26.71 0.35 0.73
CA ARG A 416 -27.91 0.08 -0.08
C ARG A 416 -27.57 -0.10 -1.56
N ARG A 417 -26.70 0.75 -2.12
CA ARG A 417 -26.24 0.62 -3.51
C ARG A 417 -25.49 -0.70 -3.73
N ALA A 418 -24.61 -1.05 -2.79
CA ALA A 418 -23.88 -2.30 -2.85
C ALA A 418 -24.82 -3.51 -2.80
N ASP A 419 -25.79 -3.52 -1.89
CA ASP A 419 -26.74 -4.63 -1.71
C ASP A 419 -27.60 -4.84 -2.97
N ILE A 420 -28.04 -3.76 -3.63
CA ILE A 420 -28.81 -3.85 -4.89
C ILE A 420 -27.94 -4.44 -6.00
N PHE A 421 -26.72 -3.93 -6.17
CA PHE A 421 -25.82 -4.44 -7.20
C PHE A 421 -25.52 -5.93 -7.00
N LEU A 422 -25.23 -6.35 -5.78
CA LEU A 422 -24.90 -7.73 -5.46
C LEU A 422 -26.08 -8.65 -5.64
N ALA A 423 -27.27 -8.27 -5.19
CA ALA A 423 -28.49 -9.06 -5.41
C ALA A 423 -28.74 -9.33 -6.91
N GLN A 424 -28.57 -8.31 -7.75
CA GLN A 424 -28.70 -8.45 -9.21
C GLN A 424 -27.55 -9.26 -9.82
N ALA A 425 -26.33 -9.11 -9.30
CA ALA A 425 -25.17 -9.89 -9.75
C ALA A 425 -25.36 -11.38 -9.48
N ASP A 426 -25.84 -11.72 -8.28
CA ASP A 426 -26.14 -13.10 -7.87
C ASP A 426 -27.26 -13.70 -8.73
N GLU A 427 -28.33 -12.92 -9.00
CA GLU A 427 -29.47 -13.36 -9.83
C GLU A 427 -29.03 -13.77 -11.25
N VAL A 428 -28.07 -13.06 -11.84
CA VAL A 428 -27.61 -13.35 -13.22
C VAL A 428 -26.32 -14.17 -13.27
N GLY A 429 -25.77 -14.61 -12.13
CA GLY A 429 -24.52 -15.36 -12.07
C GLY A 429 -23.31 -14.53 -12.52
N LEU A 430 -23.23 -13.29 -12.11
CA LEU A 430 -22.07 -12.43 -12.33
C LEU A 430 -21.11 -12.58 -11.17
N ASP A 431 -20.06 -13.38 -11.35
CA ASP A 431 -19.10 -13.72 -10.30
C ASP A 431 -18.38 -12.48 -9.75
N HIS A 432 -18.28 -12.44 -8.42
CA HIS A 432 -17.54 -11.39 -7.73
C HIS A 432 -16.72 -11.94 -6.54
N TYR A 433 -15.70 -11.18 -6.14
CA TYR A 433 -14.99 -11.46 -4.89
C TYR A 433 -15.91 -11.23 -3.69
N PRO A 434 -15.67 -11.94 -2.56
CA PRO A 434 -16.42 -11.70 -1.34
C PRO A 434 -16.43 -10.23 -0.96
N TYR A 435 -17.63 -9.65 -0.86
CA TYR A 435 -17.85 -8.29 -0.41
C TYR A 435 -18.56 -8.30 0.93
N SER A 436 -18.04 -7.59 1.89
CA SER A 436 -18.70 -7.33 3.17
C SER A 436 -19.27 -5.91 3.21
N GLU A 437 -18.44 -4.92 2.79
CA GLU A 437 -18.71 -3.51 3.04
C GLU A 437 -17.70 -2.60 2.33
N GLY A 438 -17.91 -1.28 2.40
CA GLY A 438 -16.94 -0.30 1.88
C GLY A 438 -17.25 0.17 0.45
N PHE A 439 -16.27 0.76 -0.20
CA PHE A 439 -16.44 1.59 -1.42
C PHE A 439 -16.49 0.81 -2.73
N PHE A 440 -16.01 -0.45 -2.74
CA PHE A 440 -15.70 -1.15 -3.97
C PHE A 440 -16.25 -2.57 -3.97
N ILE A 441 -16.79 -2.97 -5.12
CA ILE A 441 -17.09 -4.37 -5.43
C ILE A 441 -16.17 -4.75 -6.59
N THR A 442 -15.59 -5.95 -6.55
CA THR A 442 -14.75 -6.44 -7.66
C THR A 442 -15.33 -7.71 -8.23
N LEU A 443 -15.65 -7.65 -9.51
CA LEU A 443 -16.05 -8.81 -10.30
C LEU A 443 -14.84 -9.74 -10.46
N LYS A 444 -15.05 -11.04 -10.28
CA LYS A 444 -14.01 -12.05 -10.44
C LYS A 444 -13.94 -12.49 -11.90
N VAL A 445 -12.75 -12.55 -12.46
CA VAL A 445 -12.49 -12.96 -13.83
C VAL A 445 -11.40 -14.02 -13.85
N GLU A 446 -11.56 -15.03 -14.69
CA GLU A 446 -10.70 -16.21 -14.73
C GLU A 446 -9.22 -15.87 -14.95
N ASN A 447 -8.95 -14.92 -15.85
CA ASN A 447 -7.58 -14.50 -16.18
C ASN A 447 -7.51 -13.04 -16.64
N ASP A 448 -6.29 -12.50 -16.72
CA ASP A 448 -6.04 -11.10 -17.07
C ASP A 448 -6.36 -10.75 -18.53
N GLU A 449 -6.29 -11.72 -19.45
CA GLU A 449 -6.64 -11.52 -20.85
C GLU A 449 -8.15 -11.28 -20.96
N LEU A 450 -8.94 -12.14 -20.34
CA LEU A 450 -10.39 -12.02 -20.27
C LEU A 450 -10.81 -10.74 -19.52
N ALA A 451 -10.14 -10.40 -18.43
CA ALA A 451 -10.38 -9.14 -17.72
C ALA A 451 -10.12 -7.92 -18.61
N THR A 452 -9.12 -7.97 -19.49
CA THR A 452 -8.85 -6.91 -20.46
C THR A 452 -9.95 -6.84 -21.53
N LYS A 453 -10.39 -7.98 -22.05
CA LYS A 453 -11.47 -8.08 -23.03
C LYS A 453 -12.78 -7.51 -22.48
N TYR A 454 -13.17 -7.92 -21.29
CA TYR A 454 -14.37 -7.41 -20.61
C TYR A 454 -14.28 -5.91 -20.29
N HIS A 455 -13.14 -5.45 -19.77
CA HIS A 455 -12.93 -4.04 -19.47
C HIS A 455 -13.08 -3.16 -20.70
N ASN A 456 -12.53 -3.58 -21.86
CA ASN A 456 -12.66 -2.85 -23.11
C ASN A 456 -14.12 -2.84 -23.62
N ALA A 457 -14.80 -3.99 -23.57
CA ALA A 457 -16.19 -4.09 -23.98
C ALA A 457 -17.13 -3.22 -23.12
N LEU A 458 -16.85 -3.12 -21.81
CA LEU A 458 -17.58 -2.20 -20.93
C LEU A 458 -17.39 -0.74 -21.35
N MET A 459 -16.16 -0.33 -21.67
CA MET A 459 -15.87 1.03 -22.11
C MET A 459 -16.56 1.36 -23.45
N GLU A 460 -16.65 0.41 -24.40
CA GLU A 460 -17.38 0.56 -25.65
C GLU A 460 -18.88 0.75 -25.43
N GLN A 461 -19.41 0.30 -24.29
CA GLN A 461 -20.80 0.47 -23.85
C GLN A 461 -20.97 1.56 -22.79
N HIS A 462 -20.03 2.52 -22.75
CA HIS A 462 -20.04 3.70 -21.85
C HIS A 462 -20.02 3.35 -20.37
N ILE A 463 -19.49 2.17 -19.97
CA ILE A 463 -19.30 1.76 -18.56
C ILE A 463 -17.80 1.72 -18.27
N TYR A 464 -17.35 2.66 -17.46
CA TYR A 464 -15.94 2.84 -17.11
C TYR A 464 -15.66 2.28 -15.73
N THR A 465 -14.76 1.30 -15.64
CA THR A 465 -14.38 0.55 -14.44
C THR A 465 -12.87 0.58 -14.26
N VAL A 466 -12.31 -0.08 -13.26
CA VAL A 466 -10.86 -0.24 -13.10
C VAL A 466 -10.48 -1.72 -13.16
N LYS A 467 -9.62 -2.07 -14.10
CA LYS A 467 -9.09 -3.43 -14.21
C LYS A 467 -8.01 -3.68 -13.15
N PHE A 468 -8.10 -4.82 -12.48
CA PHE A 468 -7.12 -5.39 -11.58
C PHE A 468 -6.68 -6.77 -12.05
N HIS A 469 -5.70 -7.36 -11.37
CA HIS A 469 -5.34 -8.76 -11.56
C HIS A 469 -6.54 -9.66 -11.28
N HIS A 470 -6.96 -10.46 -12.24
CA HIS A 470 -8.13 -11.34 -12.19
C HIS A 470 -9.43 -10.64 -11.74
N GLY A 471 -9.57 -9.35 -12.01
CA GLY A 471 -10.73 -8.63 -11.53
C GLY A 471 -11.05 -7.31 -12.23
N ILE A 472 -12.31 -6.92 -12.10
CA ILE A 472 -12.82 -5.62 -12.56
C ILE A 472 -13.51 -4.94 -11.40
N ARG A 473 -12.92 -3.86 -10.89
CA ARG A 473 -13.44 -3.09 -9.76
C ARG A 473 -14.51 -2.11 -10.20
N ILE A 474 -15.61 -2.13 -9.49
CA ILE A 474 -16.70 -1.18 -9.56
C ILE A 474 -16.66 -0.29 -8.32
N ALA A 475 -16.42 0.99 -8.49
CA ALA A 475 -16.49 1.97 -7.42
C ALA A 475 -17.97 2.33 -7.14
N ILE A 476 -18.65 1.47 -6.36
CA ILE A 476 -20.06 1.64 -6.03
C ILE A 476 -20.32 2.96 -5.28
N CYS A 477 -19.31 3.48 -4.59
CA CYS A 477 -19.34 4.75 -3.89
C CYS A 477 -19.49 5.97 -4.81
N GLY A 478 -19.08 5.85 -6.07
CA GLY A 478 -19.11 6.93 -7.06
C GLY A 478 -20.39 6.98 -7.90
N LEU A 479 -21.31 6.04 -7.70
CA LEU A 479 -22.51 5.89 -8.53
C LEU A 479 -23.76 6.37 -7.78
N PRO A 480 -24.61 7.21 -8.41
CA PRO A 480 -25.94 7.49 -7.86
C PRO A 480 -26.81 6.20 -7.93
N TYR A 481 -27.82 6.15 -7.10
CA TYR A 481 -28.70 4.97 -6.98
C TYR A 481 -29.29 4.53 -8.33
N GLU A 482 -29.76 5.48 -9.12
CA GLU A 482 -30.40 5.25 -10.42
C GLU A 482 -29.43 4.62 -11.45
N SER A 483 -28.12 4.80 -11.25
CA SER A 483 -27.10 4.19 -12.11
C SER A 483 -26.69 2.79 -11.65
N VAL A 484 -27.04 2.40 -10.42
CA VAL A 484 -26.71 1.09 -9.86
C VAL A 484 -27.78 0.06 -10.20
N ASP A 485 -29.04 0.47 -10.15
CA ASP A 485 -30.17 -0.41 -10.48
C ASP A 485 -30.09 -0.82 -11.97
N GLY A 486 -30.09 -2.12 -12.23
CA GLY A 486 -29.92 -2.71 -13.55
C GLY A 486 -28.47 -2.79 -14.07
N LEU A 487 -27.48 -2.24 -13.35
CA LEU A 487 -26.08 -2.23 -13.80
C LEU A 487 -25.50 -3.64 -13.90
N ALA A 488 -25.76 -4.52 -12.96
CA ALA A 488 -25.26 -5.90 -12.98
C ALA A 488 -25.81 -6.68 -14.18
N TYR A 489 -27.10 -6.50 -14.54
CA TYR A 489 -27.69 -7.09 -15.74
C TYR A 489 -27.00 -6.61 -17.02
N ARG A 490 -26.75 -5.32 -17.13
CA ARG A 490 -26.03 -4.73 -18.29
C ARG A 490 -24.62 -5.31 -18.41
N ILE A 491 -23.89 -5.36 -17.30
CA ILE A 491 -22.51 -5.90 -17.28
C ILE A 491 -22.51 -7.37 -17.71
N LYS A 492 -23.43 -8.19 -17.18
CA LYS A 492 -23.54 -9.61 -17.52
C LYS A 492 -23.83 -9.80 -19.02
N ALA A 493 -24.79 -9.06 -19.56
CA ALA A 493 -25.12 -9.11 -20.98
C ALA A 493 -23.92 -8.75 -21.90
N ILE A 494 -23.10 -7.75 -21.48
CA ILE A 494 -21.87 -7.39 -22.19
C ILE A 494 -20.85 -8.52 -22.11
N PHE A 495 -20.64 -9.12 -20.93
CA PHE A 495 -19.69 -10.23 -20.77
C PHE A 495 -20.09 -11.44 -21.62
N ASP A 496 -21.38 -11.80 -21.63
CA ASP A 496 -21.89 -12.91 -22.43
C ASP A 496 -21.74 -12.66 -23.94
N SER A 497 -21.79 -11.40 -24.39
CA SER A 497 -21.65 -11.04 -25.80
C SER A 497 -20.21 -11.14 -26.30
N VAL A 498 -19.22 -11.20 -25.43
CA VAL A 498 -17.80 -11.20 -25.78
C VAL A 498 -17.06 -12.45 -25.32
N GLN A 499 -17.76 -13.43 -24.74
CA GLN A 499 -17.21 -14.77 -24.50
C GLN A 499 -17.06 -15.50 -25.81
#